data_e687b805beafb7558faa4cb16ec9b6e5
#
_entry.id   e687b805beafb7558faa4cb16ec9b6e5
#
_cell.length_a   1.000
_cell.length_b   1.000
_cell.length_c   1.000
_cell.angle_alpha   90.00
_cell.angle_beta   90.00
_cell.angle_gamma   90.00
#
_symmetry.space_group_name_H-M   'P 1'
#
loop_
_entity.id
_entity.type
_entity.pdbx_description
1 polymer ?
#
loop_
_entity_poly.entity_id
_entity_poly.type
_entity_poly.pdbx_seq_one_letter_code
_entity_poly.pdbx_strand_id
1 'polypeptide(L)'
;MLKRQHAHKVTPSEGVTPRKHGYLLRCNKIAGNFREYPYIGVMDTTHTRSSFPLVPIRSLGPRHRERIAKHLLALDESDRYLRFGYATSDEQINRYADGLNFERDDIYGIFNRKLELIAMAHLAVSDDPEQAKNAEFGVSVLKAARGRGFGGRLFDRAVMHARNEGRDTLFIHALTENTNMLKIARNAGATVERSGSESDAYLKLPAATLGTRLTEMVEDQMAEFDYGFKQQAKQLQERFDAVQKEPADPV
;
A
#
# COMPACT_ATOMS: atom_id res chain seq x y z
N MET A 1 -21.56 72.34 -4.64
CA MET A 1 -20.64 71.39 -5.34
C MET A 1 -20.43 70.18 -4.42
N LEU A 2 -21.19 69.11 -4.59
CA LEU A 2 -21.07 67.91 -3.81
C LEU A 2 -20.37 66.85 -4.68
N LYS A 3 -19.20 66.37 -4.30
CA LYS A 3 -18.51 65.22 -4.89
C LYS A 3 -19.07 63.95 -4.26
N ARG A 4 -19.72 63.12 -5.09
CA ARG A 4 -20.14 61.73 -4.72
C ARG A 4 -18.89 60.85 -4.69
N GLN A 5 -18.65 60.24 -3.55
CA GLN A 5 -17.68 59.15 -3.42
C GLN A 5 -18.36 57.82 -3.85
N HIS A 6 -17.75 57.15 -4.82
CA HIS A 6 -18.15 55.79 -5.19
C HIS A 6 -17.57 54.77 -4.22
N ALA A 7 -18.46 54.08 -3.49
CA ALA A 7 -18.09 52.96 -2.70
C ALA A 7 -17.89 51.71 -3.59
N HIS A 8 -16.66 51.19 -3.63
CA HIS A 8 -16.37 49.90 -4.24
C HIS A 8 -16.95 48.80 -3.36
N LYS A 9 -17.91 48.10 -3.90
CA LYS A 9 -18.51 46.90 -3.33
C LYS A 9 -17.50 45.77 -3.52
N VAL A 10 -16.84 45.35 -2.46
CA VAL A 10 -16.00 44.14 -2.45
C VAL A 10 -16.94 42.95 -2.37
N THR A 11 -16.99 42.14 -3.42
CA THR A 11 -17.65 40.85 -3.44
C THR A 11 -16.84 39.85 -2.61
N PRO A 12 -17.48 39.00 -1.79
CA PRO A 12 -16.76 37.96 -1.05
C PRO A 12 -16.21 36.93 -2.03
N SER A 13 -14.93 36.66 -1.93
CA SER A 13 -14.24 35.58 -2.63
C SER A 13 -14.91 34.24 -2.29
N GLU A 14 -15.27 33.52 -3.36
CA GLU A 14 -15.78 32.16 -3.30
C GLU A 14 -14.89 31.27 -2.46
N GLY A 15 -15.54 30.56 -1.53
CA GLY A 15 -14.89 29.64 -0.60
C GLY A 15 -14.16 28.54 -1.34
N VAL A 16 -12.87 28.44 -1.08
CA VAL A 16 -12.04 27.29 -1.45
C VAL A 16 -12.56 26.10 -0.69
N THR A 17 -13.36 25.28 -1.34
CA THR A 17 -13.74 23.96 -0.81
C THR A 17 -12.47 23.14 -0.60
N PRO A 18 -12.28 22.49 0.57
CA PRO A 18 -11.12 21.66 0.80
C PRO A 18 -11.13 20.48 -0.18
N ARG A 19 -10.08 20.37 -0.98
CA ARG A 19 -9.86 19.24 -1.89
C ARG A 19 -9.90 17.94 -1.08
N LYS A 20 -10.93 17.14 -1.32
CA LYS A 20 -11.09 15.81 -0.74
C LYS A 20 -9.95 14.92 -1.23
N HIS A 21 -9.15 14.46 -0.28
CA HIS A 21 -8.30 13.26 -0.24
C HIS A 21 -7.52 12.83 -1.49
N GLY A 22 -6.24 13.10 -1.46
CA GLY A 22 -5.28 13.12 -2.56
C GLY A 22 -4.83 11.80 -3.20
N TYR A 23 -5.29 10.61 -2.83
CA TYR A 23 -4.85 9.37 -3.48
C TYR A 23 -5.95 8.64 -4.27
N LEU A 24 -7.15 8.49 -3.74
CA LEU A 24 -8.26 7.85 -4.45
C LEU A 24 -8.86 8.70 -5.58
N LEU A 25 -8.57 10.01 -5.65
CA LEU A 25 -9.15 10.93 -6.64
C LEU A 25 -8.32 11.07 -7.92
N ARG A 26 -7.11 10.53 -8.01
CA ARG A 26 -6.31 10.60 -9.24
C ARG A 26 -6.71 9.56 -10.29
N CYS A 27 -7.32 8.44 -9.89
CA CYS A 27 -7.92 7.50 -10.86
C CYS A 27 -8.94 8.17 -11.79
N ASN A 28 -9.66 9.20 -11.32
CA ASN A 28 -10.63 9.94 -12.17
C ASN A 28 -10.00 10.86 -13.22
N LYS A 29 -8.71 11.16 -13.16
CA LYS A 29 -8.04 12.06 -14.11
C LYS A 29 -7.47 11.34 -15.34
N ILE A 30 -7.40 10.00 -15.32
CA ILE A 30 -6.73 9.18 -16.32
C ILE A 30 -7.71 8.60 -17.36
N ALA A 31 -9.03 8.78 -17.17
CA ALA A 31 -10.06 8.25 -18.09
C ALA A 31 -10.01 8.79 -19.54
N GLY A 32 -9.13 9.74 -19.86
CA GLY A 32 -9.12 10.46 -21.13
C GLY A 32 -8.22 9.93 -22.24
N ASN A 33 -7.24 9.07 -21.99
CA ASN A 33 -6.25 8.68 -23.01
C ASN A 33 -5.84 7.21 -22.96
N PHE A 34 -6.79 6.29 -23.04
CA PHE A 34 -6.46 4.88 -23.31
C PHE A 34 -6.09 4.74 -24.81
N ARG A 35 -4.79 4.78 -25.13
CA ARG A 35 -4.28 4.18 -26.35
C ARG A 35 -4.25 2.67 -26.13
N GLU A 36 -4.96 1.92 -26.96
CA GLU A 36 -4.83 0.46 -27.05
C GLU A 36 -3.39 0.14 -27.45
N TYR A 37 -2.65 -0.46 -26.50
CA TYR A 37 -1.33 -0.99 -26.80
C TYR A 37 -1.46 -2.44 -27.27
N PRO A 38 -0.76 -2.83 -28.35
CA PRO A 38 -0.80 -4.20 -28.84
C PRO A 38 -0.21 -5.16 -27.80
N TYR A 39 -0.89 -6.25 -27.61
CA TYR A 39 -0.50 -7.39 -26.78
C TYR A 39 0.83 -7.96 -27.26
N ILE A 40 1.92 -7.69 -26.57
CA ILE A 40 3.21 -8.33 -26.83
C ILE A 40 3.41 -9.46 -25.83
N GLY A 41 3.23 -10.67 -26.37
CA GLY A 41 3.86 -11.90 -25.91
C GLY A 41 3.61 -12.37 -24.50
N VAL A 42 3.00 -13.53 -24.40
CA VAL A 42 3.01 -14.41 -23.22
C VAL A 42 4.47 -14.57 -22.76
N MET A 43 4.85 -13.89 -21.69
CA MET A 43 6.08 -14.24 -20.96
C MET A 43 5.81 -15.54 -20.22
N ASP A 44 6.48 -16.57 -20.69
CA ASP A 44 6.66 -17.84 -19.99
C ASP A 44 7.28 -17.53 -18.62
N THR A 45 6.46 -17.59 -17.57
CA THR A 45 6.88 -17.29 -16.20
C THR A 45 7.60 -18.47 -15.59
N THR A 46 8.71 -18.88 -16.16
CA THR A 46 9.76 -19.59 -15.46
C THR A 46 10.59 -18.58 -14.65
N HIS A 47 9.94 -17.87 -13.72
CA HIS A 47 10.68 -17.22 -12.67
C HIS A 47 11.37 -18.30 -11.85
N THR A 48 12.67 -18.43 -12.04
CA THR A 48 13.58 -19.13 -11.14
C THR A 48 13.23 -18.66 -9.72
N ARG A 49 12.54 -19.52 -8.97
CA ARG A 49 12.24 -19.28 -7.55
C ARG A 49 13.56 -19.07 -6.85
N SER A 50 13.92 -17.81 -6.63
CA SER A 50 14.98 -17.46 -5.71
C SER A 50 14.69 -18.20 -4.39
N SER A 51 15.65 -18.97 -3.89
CA SER A 51 15.56 -19.75 -2.65
C SER A 51 15.57 -18.86 -1.40
N PHE A 52 14.90 -17.71 -1.45
CA PHE A 52 14.69 -16.89 -0.26
C PHE A 52 13.63 -17.53 0.64
N PRO A 53 13.86 -17.57 1.96
CA PRO A 53 12.90 -18.12 2.88
C PRO A 53 11.53 -17.45 2.66
N LEU A 54 10.47 -18.28 2.69
CA LEU A 54 9.11 -17.81 2.55
C LEU A 54 8.84 -16.73 3.61
N VAL A 55 8.47 -15.54 3.16
CA VAL A 55 8.09 -14.44 4.05
C VAL A 55 6.58 -14.46 4.17
N PRO A 56 6.03 -14.74 5.35
CA PRO A 56 4.59 -14.74 5.56
C PRO A 56 4.03 -13.33 5.35
N ILE A 57 3.13 -13.19 4.39
CA ILE A 57 2.40 -11.96 4.08
C ILE A 57 0.96 -12.16 4.50
N ARG A 58 0.50 -11.35 5.43
CA ARG A 58 -0.83 -11.48 6.00
C ARG A 58 -1.78 -10.44 5.44
N SER A 59 -3.02 -10.84 5.18
CA SER A 59 -4.13 -9.92 4.92
C SER A 59 -4.50 -9.18 6.20
N LEU A 60 -4.66 -7.85 6.10
CA LEU A 60 -4.96 -6.97 7.22
C LEU A 60 -6.41 -6.51 7.13
N GLY A 61 -7.16 -6.69 8.21
CA GLY A 61 -8.55 -6.22 8.35
C GLY A 61 -8.69 -5.08 9.36
N PRO A 62 -9.92 -4.67 9.69
CA PRO A 62 -10.21 -3.53 10.57
C PRO A 62 -9.49 -3.54 11.92
N ARG A 63 -9.30 -4.72 12.51
CA ARG A 63 -8.57 -4.92 13.77
C ARG A 63 -7.08 -4.53 13.72
N HIS A 64 -6.54 -4.33 12.52
CA HIS A 64 -5.14 -3.96 12.33
C HIS A 64 -4.94 -2.45 12.08
N ARG A 65 -6.02 -1.64 12.07
CA ARG A 65 -5.99 -0.21 11.78
C ARG A 65 -4.95 0.55 12.60
N GLU A 66 -4.92 0.33 13.90
CA GLU A 66 -3.93 0.98 14.79
C GLU A 66 -2.48 0.58 14.44
N ARG A 67 -2.25 -0.66 14.04
CA ARG A 67 -0.92 -1.14 13.63
C ARG A 67 -0.50 -0.54 12.29
N ILE A 68 -1.46 -0.32 11.39
CA ILE A 68 -1.23 0.37 10.12
C ILE A 68 -0.86 1.84 10.38
N ALA A 69 -1.63 2.53 11.22
CA ALA A 69 -1.32 3.90 11.63
C ALA A 69 0.09 3.98 12.25
N LYS A 70 0.39 3.11 13.22
CA LYS A 70 1.71 3.05 13.87
C LYS A 70 2.85 2.80 12.87
N HIS A 71 2.65 1.92 11.90
CA HIS A 71 3.64 1.66 10.86
C HIS A 71 3.91 2.91 10.01
N LEU A 72 2.84 3.58 9.55
CA LEU A 72 2.96 4.77 8.70
C LEU A 72 3.56 5.97 9.47
N LEU A 73 3.22 6.13 10.75
CA LEU A 73 3.80 7.15 11.64
C LEU A 73 5.31 6.91 11.89
N ALA A 74 5.76 5.65 11.82
CA ALA A 74 7.17 5.30 11.99
C ALA A 74 8.03 5.55 10.73
N LEU A 75 7.42 5.96 9.61
CA LEU A 75 8.15 6.40 8.41
C LEU A 75 8.77 7.78 8.67
N ASP A 76 10.01 7.99 8.23
CA ASP A 76 10.62 9.31 8.22
C ASP A 76 9.99 10.23 7.14
N GLU A 77 10.29 11.53 7.18
CA GLU A 77 9.71 12.52 6.27
C GLU A 77 9.95 12.17 4.80
N SER A 78 11.13 11.69 4.46
CA SER A 78 11.48 11.31 3.09
C SER A 78 10.68 10.10 2.63
N ASP A 79 10.47 9.12 3.51
CA ASP A 79 9.67 7.94 3.24
C ASP A 79 8.17 8.25 3.10
N ARG A 80 7.67 9.15 3.95
CA ARG A 80 6.30 9.67 3.84
C ARG A 80 6.11 10.39 2.50
N TYR A 81 7.05 11.24 2.13
CA TYR A 81 7.03 11.95 0.86
C TYR A 81 7.02 10.99 -0.33
N LEU A 82 7.89 9.96 -0.33
CA LEU A 82 7.90 8.94 -1.38
C LEU A 82 6.64 8.07 -1.40
N ARG A 83 6.01 7.84 -0.23
CA ARG A 83 4.79 7.01 -0.12
C ARG A 83 3.54 7.76 -0.52
N PHE A 84 3.43 9.03 -0.18
CA PHE A 84 2.22 9.84 -0.34
C PHE A 84 2.34 10.89 -1.47
N GLY A 85 3.53 11.12 -2.03
CA GLY A 85 3.78 12.10 -3.08
C GLY A 85 3.82 13.56 -2.61
N TYR A 86 3.69 13.79 -1.30
CA TYR A 86 3.75 15.11 -0.66
C TYR A 86 4.17 15.00 0.81
N ALA A 87 4.61 16.12 1.39
CA ALA A 87 4.90 16.19 2.82
C ALA A 87 3.63 15.87 3.63
N THR A 88 3.68 14.83 4.45
CA THR A 88 2.51 14.27 5.15
C THR A 88 2.70 14.34 6.65
N SER A 89 1.80 15.06 7.35
CA SER A 89 1.80 15.19 8.81
C SER A 89 1.23 13.94 9.50
N ASP A 90 1.43 13.84 10.82
CA ASP A 90 0.89 12.75 11.64
C ASP A 90 -0.64 12.72 11.59
N GLU A 91 -1.30 13.89 11.59
CA GLU A 91 -2.76 14.00 11.50
C GLU A 91 -3.28 13.51 10.15
N GLN A 92 -2.54 13.76 9.06
CA GLN A 92 -2.89 13.26 7.74
C GLN A 92 -2.73 11.75 7.65
N ILE A 93 -1.69 11.18 8.27
CA ILE A 93 -1.49 9.73 8.37
C ILE A 93 -2.62 9.09 9.16
N ASN A 94 -3.01 9.65 10.30
CA ASN A 94 -4.11 9.13 11.11
C ASN A 94 -5.42 9.18 10.31
N ARG A 95 -5.73 10.29 9.65
CA ARG A 95 -6.92 10.39 8.77
C ARG A 95 -6.89 9.37 7.62
N TYR A 96 -5.73 9.13 7.02
CA TYR A 96 -5.59 8.10 6.00
C TYR A 96 -5.89 6.72 6.56
N ALA A 97 -5.33 6.37 7.72
CA ALA A 97 -5.56 5.09 8.38
C ALA A 97 -7.03 4.91 8.79
N ASP A 98 -7.68 5.97 9.30
CA ASP A 98 -9.09 5.95 9.67
C ASP A 98 -10.01 5.80 8.45
N GLY A 99 -9.62 6.35 7.32
CA GLY A 99 -10.37 6.30 6.06
C GLY A 99 -10.19 5.01 5.24
N LEU A 100 -9.38 4.05 5.70
CA LEU A 100 -9.21 2.77 4.99
C LEU A 100 -10.53 1.98 4.94
N ASN A 101 -10.91 1.56 3.74
CA ASN A 101 -12.10 0.74 3.51
C ASN A 101 -11.69 -0.72 3.29
N PHE A 102 -11.76 -1.53 4.34
CA PHE A 102 -11.38 -2.95 4.32
C PHE A 102 -12.39 -3.88 3.63
N GLU A 103 -13.54 -3.37 3.20
CA GLU A 103 -14.52 -4.13 2.41
C GLU A 103 -14.22 -4.05 0.91
N ARG A 104 -13.57 -2.95 0.49
CA ARG A 104 -13.25 -2.66 -0.89
C ARG A 104 -11.78 -2.86 -1.21
N ASP A 105 -10.91 -2.43 -0.28
CA ASP A 105 -9.47 -2.36 -0.47
C ASP A 105 -8.78 -3.54 0.20
N ASP A 106 -7.74 -4.07 -0.43
CA ASP A 106 -6.93 -5.12 0.15
C ASP A 106 -5.65 -4.57 0.73
N ILE A 107 -5.37 -4.95 1.96
CA ILE A 107 -4.18 -4.47 2.67
C ILE A 107 -3.39 -5.68 3.15
N TYR A 108 -2.10 -5.68 2.87
CA TYR A 108 -1.17 -6.75 3.22
C TYR A 108 -0.09 -6.25 4.14
N GLY A 109 0.38 -7.14 5.03
CA GLY A 109 1.42 -6.80 5.99
C GLY A 109 2.40 -7.91 6.29
N ILE A 110 3.62 -7.52 6.60
CA ILE A 110 4.68 -8.39 7.10
C ILE A 110 4.99 -8.00 8.53
N PHE A 111 4.91 -8.97 9.43
CA PHE A 111 5.17 -8.79 10.86
C PHE A 111 6.52 -9.40 11.26
N ASN A 112 7.27 -8.67 12.09
CA ASN A 112 8.46 -9.22 12.72
C ASN A 112 8.10 -10.18 13.88
N ARG A 113 9.12 -10.72 14.58
CA ARG A 113 8.93 -11.62 15.75
C ARG A 113 8.24 -10.95 16.94
N LYS A 114 8.32 -9.61 17.03
CA LYS A 114 7.65 -8.82 18.07
C LYS A 114 6.21 -8.45 17.70
N LEU A 115 5.70 -8.95 16.58
CA LEU A 115 4.40 -8.61 16.00
C LEU A 115 4.25 -7.13 15.64
N GLU A 116 5.35 -6.47 15.32
CA GLU A 116 5.33 -5.13 14.75
C GLU A 116 5.18 -5.22 13.24
N LEU A 117 4.34 -4.38 12.65
CA LEU A 117 4.14 -4.28 11.22
C LEU A 117 5.34 -3.54 10.60
N ILE A 118 6.22 -4.27 9.91
CA ILE A 118 7.48 -3.73 9.38
C ILE A 118 7.44 -3.39 7.89
N ALA A 119 6.47 -3.93 7.18
CA ALA A 119 6.19 -3.60 5.79
C ALA A 119 4.70 -3.79 5.52
N MET A 120 4.12 -2.94 4.69
CA MET A 120 2.72 -3.07 4.27
C MET A 120 2.52 -2.64 2.83
N ALA A 121 1.49 -3.20 2.20
CA ALA A 121 0.96 -2.75 0.93
C ALA A 121 -0.52 -2.45 1.05
N HIS A 122 -1.00 -1.50 0.26
CA HIS A 122 -2.41 -1.18 0.08
C HIS A 122 -2.72 -1.30 -1.40
N LEU A 123 -3.67 -2.14 -1.72
CA LEU A 123 -4.28 -2.31 -3.03
C LEU A 123 -5.65 -1.64 -2.98
N ALA A 124 -5.72 -0.42 -3.47
CA ALA A 124 -6.93 0.38 -3.46
C ALA A 124 -7.74 0.18 -4.75
N VAL A 125 -9.05 0.03 -4.61
CA VAL A 125 -9.97 -0.14 -5.73
C VAL A 125 -10.87 1.09 -5.84
N SER A 126 -11.17 1.53 -7.08
CA SER A 126 -12.04 2.67 -7.31
C SER A 126 -13.49 2.36 -6.95
N ASP A 127 -14.20 3.36 -6.39
CA ASP A 127 -15.66 3.31 -6.20
C ASP A 127 -16.42 3.46 -7.54
N ASP A 128 -15.73 3.89 -8.61
CA ASP A 128 -16.30 4.04 -9.94
C ASP A 128 -16.41 2.67 -10.62
N PRO A 129 -17.63 2.21 -10.97
CA PRO A 129 -17.83 0.92 -11.65
C PRO A 129 -17.07 0.79 -12.99
N GLU A 130 -16.87 1.90 -13.70
CA GLU A 130 -16.10 1.90 -14.97
C GLU A 130 -14.60 1.63 -14.74
N GLN A 131 -14.12 1.90 -13.53
CA GLN A 131 -12.74 1.67 -13.11
C GLN A 131 -12.59 0.51 -12.13
N ALA A 132 -13.65 -0.22 -11.84
CA ALA A 132 -13.63 -1.34 -10.89
C ALA A 132 -12.64 -2.45 -11.26
N LYS A 133 -12.23 -2.54 -12.54
CA LYS A 133 -11.20 -3.47 -13.00
C LYS A 133 -9.77 -2.99 -12.80
N ASN A 134 -9.60 -1.80 -12.29
CA ASN A 134 -8.31 -1.19 -12.01
C ASN A 134 -8.08 -1.18 -10.50
N ALA A 135 -6.83 -1.41 -10.12
CA ALA A 135 -6.42 -1.29 -8.72
C ALA A 135 -5.14 -0.44 -8.63
N GLU A 136 -5.02 0.38 -7.59
CA GLU A 136 -3.84 1.19 -7.32
C GLU A 136 -3.01 0.55 -6.22
N PHE A 137 -1.72 0.40 -6.44
CA PHE A 137 -0.79 -0.21 -5.50
C PHE A 137 0.09 0.83 -4.81
N GLY A 138 0.09 0.80 -3.48
CA GLY A 138 1.03 1.56 -2.66
C GLY A 138 1.72 0.66 -1.64
N VAL A 139 3.01 0.89 -1.41
CA VAL A 139 3.82 0.08 -0.48
C VAL A 139 4.71 0.94 0.40
N SER A 140 4.94 0.49 1.62
CA SER A 140 5.92 1.08 2.53
C SER A 140 6.67 0.00 3.30
N VAL A 141 7.97 0.22 3.53
CA VAL A 141 8.85 -0.69 4.27
C VAL A 141 9.67 0.14 5.24
N LEU A 142 9.60 -0.16 6.55
CA LEU A 142 10.39 0.53 7.56
C LEU A 142 11.89 0.41 7.26
N LYS A 143 12.64 1.47 7.50
CA LYS A 143 14.08 1.57 7.16
C LYS A 143 14.90 0.38 7.66
N ALA A 144 14.66 -0.07 8.91
CA ALA A 144 15.33 -1.22 9.50
C ALA A 144 14.98 -2.57 8.83
N ALA A 145 13.92 -2.63 8.03
CA ALA A 145 13.46 -3.84 7.34
C ALA A 145 13.82 -3.88 5.84
N ARG A 146 14.43 -2.82 5.30
CA ARG A 146 14.82 -2.72 3.88
C ARG A 146 15.93 -3.69 3.49
N GLY A 147 16.15 -3.83 2.20
CA GLY A 147 17.18 -4.73 1.65
C GLY A 147 16.81 -6.22 1.66
N ARG A 148 15.64 -6.59 2.19
CA ARG A 148 15.16 -7.97 2.31
C ARG A 148 14.15 -8.38 1.22
N GLY A 149 13.92 -7.51 0.23
CA GLY A 149 12.97 -7.77 -0.86
C GLY A 149 11.48 -7.69 -0.46
N PHE A 150 11.13 -7.15 0.71
CA PHE A 150 9.75 -7.14 1.19
C PHE A 150 8.80 -6.34 0.28
N GLY A 151 9.25 -5.21 -0.28
CA GLY A 151 8.46 -4.43 -1.21
C GLY A 151 8.06 -5.21 -2.46
N GLY A 152 9.01 -5.93 -3.07
CA GLY A 152 8.76 -6.78 -4.24
C GLY A 152 7.80 -7.91 -3.91
N ARG A 153 7.97 -8.60 -2.78
CA ARG A 153 7.08 -9.69 -2.35
C ARG A 153 5.65 -9.23 -2.07
N LEU A 154 5.50 -8.05 -1.46
CA LEU A 154 4.18 -7.43 -1.27
C LEU A 154 3.55 -7.06 -2.62
N PHE A 155 4.36 -6.63 -3.58
CA PHE A 155 3.90 -6.37 -4.94
C PHE A 155 3.44 -7.65 -5.64
N ASP A 156 4.24 -8.72 -5.61
CA ASP A 156 3.90 -10.03 -6.19
C ASP A 156 2.59 -10.58 -5.59
N ARG A 157 2.42 -10.43 -4.27
CA ARG A 157 1.18 -10.82 -3.58
C ARG A 157 -0.02 -10.00 -4.06
N ALA A 158 0.12 -8.69 -4.18
CA ALA A 158 -0.94 -7.81 -4.66
C ALA A 158 -1.31 -8.10 -6.12
N VAL A 159 -0.32 -8.36 -6.99
CA VAL A 159 -0.53 -8.78 -8.37
C VAL A 159 -1.31 -10.09 -8.45
N MET A 160 -0.93 -11.10 -7.66
CA MET A 160 -1.61 -12.40 -7.63
C MET A 160 -3.07 -12.25 -7.19
N HIS A 161 -3.31 -11.50 -6.12
CA HIS A 161 -4.65 -11.25 -5.60
C HIS A 161 -5.51 -10.47 -6.61
N ALA A 162 -5.00 -9.36 -7.14
CA ALA A 162 -5.72 -8.56 -8.14
C ALA A 162 -6.14 -9.41 -9.35
N ARG A 163 -5.27 -10.31 -9.83
CA ARG A 163 -5.62 -11.28 -10.89
C ARG A 163 -6.75 -12.21 -10.47
N ASN A 164 -6.68 -12.77 -9.26
CA ASN A 164 -7.67 -13.71 -8.74
C ASN A 164 -9.05 -13.05 -8.54
N GLU A 165 -9.06 -11.74 -8.24
CA GLU A 165 -10.25 -10.89 -8.18
C GLU A 165 -10.74 -10.40 -9.55
N GLY A 166 -10.06 -10.79 -10.64
CA GLY A 166 -10.48 -10.43 -12.01
C GLY A 166 -10.18 -8.96 -12.37
N ARG A 167 -9.17 -8.36 -11.74
CA ARG A 167 -8.68 -7.03 -12.15
C ARG A 167 -7.85 -7.15 -13.42
N ASP A 168 -7.97 -6.15 -14.29
CA ASP A 168 -7.30 -6.12 -15.60
C ASP A 168 -6.00 -5.33 -15.56
N THR A 169 -5.89 -4.33 -14.66
CA THR A 169 -4.74 -3.44 -14.60
C THR A 169 -4.39 -3.06 -13.17
N LEU A 170 -3.10 -3.11 -12.86
CA LEU A 170 -2.53 -2.57 -11.64
C LEU A 170 -1.81 -1.26 -11.95
N PHE A 171 -2.19 -0.19 -11.26
CA PHE A 171 -1.57 1.12 -11.34
C PHE A 171 -0.61 1.34 -10.19
N ILE A 172 0.46 2.05 -10.49
CA ILE A 172 1.42 2.52 -9.49
C ILE A 172 1.68 3.99 -9.80
N HIS A 173 1.27 4.85 -8.90
CA HIS A 173 1.64 6.24 -8.95
C HIS A 173 2.84 6.48 -8.02
N ALA A 174 3.93 7.03 -8.54
CA ALA A 174 5.15 7.25 -7.78
C ALA A 174 5.84 8.54 -8.21
N LEU A 175 6.60 9.14 -7.29
CA LEU A 175 7.52 10.19 -7.66
C LEU A 175 8.64 9.62 -8.55
N THR A 176 9.10 10.39 -9.53
CA THR A 176 10.16 9.97 -10.47
C THR A 176 11.47 9.59 -9.74
N GLU A 177 11.71 10.18 -8.58
CA GLU A 177 12.84 9.87 -7.69
C GLU A 177 12.66 8.60 -6.86
N ASN A 178 11.46 8.03 -6.78
CA ASN A 178 11.20 6.75 -6.11
C ASN A 178 11.73 5.57 -6.95
N THR A 179 13.04 5.53 -7.12
CA THR A 179 13.73 4.53 -7.96
C THR A 179 13.44 3.11 -7.53
N ASN A 180 13.23 2.86 -6.22
CA ASN A 180 12.93 1.54 -5.70
C ASN A 180 11.55 1.05 -6.18
N MET A 181 10.53 1.91 -6.11
CA MET A 181 9.19 1.57 -6.59
C MET A 181 9.17 1.35 -8.10
N LEU A 182 9.81 2.25 -8.84
CA LEU A 182 9.92 2.13 -10.31
C LEU A 182 10.72 0.89 -10.73
N LYS A 183 11.71 0.44 -9.93
CA LYS A 183 12.41 -0.81 -10.17
C LYS A 183 11.50 -2.02 -9.98
N ILE A 184 10.70 -2.04 -8.90
CA ILE A 184 9.71 -3.10 -8.67
C ILE A 184 8.74 -3.18 -9.86
N ALA A 185 8.18 -2.05 -10.28
CA ALA A 185 7.25 -1.99 -11.40
C ALA A 185 7.87 -2.52 -12.71
N ARG A 186 9.09 -2.05 -13.07
CA ARG A 186 9.78 -2.51 -14.29
C ARG A 186 10.13 -3.99 -14.25
N ASN A 187 10.58 -4.51 -13.11
CA ASN A 187 10.89 -5.93 -12.97
C ASN A 187 9.66 -6.82 -13.17
N ALA A 188 8.47 -6.30 -12.86
CA ALA A 188 7.20 -6.99 -13.11
C ALA A 188 6.66 -6.81 -14.55
N GLY A 189 7.37 -6.07 -15.41
CA GLY A 189 6.94 -5.82 -16.79
C GLY A 189 5.98 -4.65 -16.96
N ALA A 190 5.84 -3.77 -15.96
CA ALA A 190 4.99 -2.58 -16.08
C ALA A 190 5.55 -1.58 -17.08
N THR A 191 4.67 -0.97 -17.86
CA THR A 191 4.99 0.22 -18.68
C THR A 191 5.06 1.44 -17.77
N VAL A 192 6.16 2.20 -17.84
CA VAL A 192 6.39 3.37 -16.99
C VAL A 192 6.37 4.63 -17.86
N GLU A 193 5.44 5.52 -17.56
CA GLU A 193 5.33 6.85 -18.20
C GLU A 193 5.78 7.92 -17.19
N ARG A 194 6.59 8.88 -17.65
CA ARG A 194 7.09 9.96 -16.81
C ARG A 194 6.42 11.27 -17.19
N SER A 195 5.98 12.01 -16.18
CA SER A 195 5.39 13.34 -16.34
C SER A 195 5.95 14.28 -15.27
N GLY A 196 7.05 14.96 -15.60
CA GLY A 196 7.73 15.87 -14.67
C GLY A 196 8.30 15.13 -13.45
N SER A 197 7.85 15.52 -12.27
CA SER A 197 8.25 14.91 -10.97
C SER A 197 7.50 13.61 -10.66
N GLU A 198 6.50 13.23 -11.44
CA GLU A 198 5.67 12.06 -11.23
C GLU A 198 5.92 10.99 -12.30
N SER A 199 5.67 9.75 -11.96
CA SER A 199 5.76 8.61 -12.86
C SER A 199 4.57 7.71 -12.61
N ASP A 200 3.86 7.34 -13.66
CA ASP A 200 2.78 6.39 -13.63
C ASP A 200 3.25 5.08 -14.24
N ALA A 201 3.01 3.98 -13.56
CA ALA A 201 3.32 2.66 -14.09
C ALA A 201 2.05 1.83 -14.19
N TYR A 202 1.92 1.11 -15.29
CA TYR A 202 0.75 0.32 -15.66
C TYR A 202 1.17 -1.12 -15.89
N LEU A 203 0.62 -2.03 -15.11
CA LEU A 203 0.82 -3.47 -15.29
C LEU A 203 -0.48 -4.11 -15.74
N LYS A 204 -0.52 -4.64 -16.95
CA LYS A 204 -1.61 -5.48 -17.43
C LYS A 204 -1.55 -6.82 -16.73
N LEU A 205 -2.69 -7.24 -16.17
CA LEU A 205 -2.80 -8.48 -15.42
C LEU A 205 -3.35 -9.58 -16.31
N PRO A 206 -2.67 -10.73 -16.44
CA PRO A 206 -3.24 -11.89 -17.12
C PRO A 206 -4.38 -12.48 -16.29
N ALA A 207 -5.30 -13.19 -16.92
CA ALA A 207 -6.41 -13.83 -16.25
C ALA A 207 -5.96 -14.78 -15.11
N ALA A 208 -6.80 -14.90 -14.08
CA ALA A 208 -6.59 -15.85 -13.00
C ALA A 208 -6.52 -17.30 -13.51
N THR A 209 -5.72 -18.13 -12.85
CA THR A 209 -5.64 -19.56 -13.09
C THR A 209 -5.98 -20.33 -11.81
N LEU A 210 -6.32 -21.59 -11.93
CA LEU A 210 -6.48 -22.46 -10.75
C LEU A 210 -5.19 -22.51 -9.92
N GLY A 211 -4.02 -22.48 -10.57
CA GLY A 211 -2.73 -22.44 -9.89
C GLY A 211 -2.54 -21.19 -9.06
N THR A 212 -2.90 -19.99 -9.56
CA THR A 212 -2.78 -18.76 -8.79
C THR A 212 -3.70 -18.72 -7.59
N ARG A 213 -4.92 -19.22 -7.71
CA ARG A 213 -5.88 -19.30 -6.60
C ARG A 213 -5.42 -20.28 -5.51
N LEU A 214 -4.91 -21.45 -5.90
CA LEU A 214 -4.36 -22.42 -4.94
C LEU A 214 -3.12 -21.89 -4.24
N THR A 215 -2.22 -21.23 -4.97
CA THR A 215 -1.02 -20.60 -4.38
C THR A 215 -1.41 -19.56 -3.34
N GLU A 216 -2.35 -18.68 -3.65
CA GLU A 216 -2.85 -17.67 -2.73
C GLU A 216 -3.43 -18.27 -1.45
N MET A 217 -4.28 -19.30 -1.59
CA MET A 217 -4.87 -20.00 -0.45
C MET A 217 -3.80 -20.61 0.47
N VAL A 218 -2.78 -21.24 -0.11
CA VAL A 218 -1.66 -21.82 0.67
C VAL A 218 -0.85 -20.73 1.37
N GLU A 219 -0.54 -19.63 0.71
CA GLU A 219 0.20 -18.52 1.31
C GLU A 219 -0.57 -17.88 2.46
N ASP A 220 -1.91 -17.72 2.34
CA ASP A 220 -2.76 -17.21 3.42
C ASP A 220 -2.76 -18.13 4.63
N GLN A 221 -2.92 -19.45 4.42
CA GLN A 221 -2.86 -20.42 5.51
C GLN A 221 -1.50 -20.37 6.22
N MET A 222 -0.41 -20.35 5.47
CA MET A 222 0.93 -20.27 6.07
C MET A 222 1.16 -18.98 6.85
N ALA A 223 0.62 -17.85 6.37
CA ALA A 223 0.72 -16.56 7.06
C ALA A 223 -0.07 -16.56 8.39
N GLU A 224 -1.25 -17.19 8.43
CA GLU A 224 -2.03 -17.34 9.65
C GLU A 224 -1.31 -18.24 10.66
N PHE A 225 -0.75 -19.38 10.25
CA PHE A 225 0.03 -20.25 11.12
C PHE A 225 1.27 -19.55 11.70
N ASP A 226 2.05 -18.87 10.89
CA ASP A 226 3.23 -18.11 11.33
C ASP A 226 2.85 -17.03 12.34
N TYR A 227 1.76 -16.31 12.09
CA TYR A 227 1.31 -15.27 12.99
C TYR A 227 0.82 -15.84 14.32
N GLY A 228 0.05 -16.93 14.31
CA GLY A 228 -0.39 -17.63 15.51
C GLY A 228 0.78 -18.12 16.37
N PHE A 229 1.80 -18.70 15.71
CA PHE A 229 3.02 -19.12 16.39
C PHE A 229 3.78 -17.95 17.05
N LYS A 230 3.91 -16.82 16.33
CA LYS A 230 4.52 -15.61 16.88
C LYS A 230 3.74 -15.03 18.07
N GLN A 231 2.40 -15.13 18.04
CA GLN A 231 1.57 -14.69 19.17
C GLN A 231 1.81 -15.56 20.41
N GLN A 232 1.85 -16.88 20.26
CA GLN A 232 2.11 -17.80 21.37
C GLN A 232 3.51 -17.59 21.94
N ALA A 233 4.52 -17.47 21.09
CA ALA A 233 5.90 -17.22 21.51
C ALA A 233 6.02 -15.89 22.29
N LYS A 234 5.35 -14.84 21.83
CA LYS A 234 5.33 -13.55 22.53
C LYS A 234 4.65 -13.65 23.91
N GLN A 235 3.49 -14.32 23.99
CA GLN A 235 2.79 -14.52 25.27
C GLN A 235 3.63 -15.31 26.27
N LEU A 236 4.33 -16.36 25.81
CA LEU A 236 5.27 -17.11 26.64
C LEU A 236 6.39 -16.22 27.17
N GLN A 237 7.01 -15.43 26.30
CA GLN A 237 8.07 -14.50 26.69
C GLN A 237 7.58 -13.50 27.75
N GLU A 238 6.40 -12.90 27.54
CA GLU A 238 5.81 -11.95 28.49
C GLU A 238 5.54 -12.59 29.87
N ARG A 239 5.11 -13.86 29.90
CA ARG A 239 4.91 -14.61 31.17
C ARG A 239 6.23 -14.89 31.88
N PHE A 240 7.27 -15.30 31.16
CA PHE A 240 8.60 -15.51 31.74
C PHE A 240 9.19 -14.20 32.28
N ASP A 241 9.06 -13.10 31.55
CA ASP A 241 9.54 -11.78 31.97
C ASP A 241 8.78 -11.28 33.22
N ALA A 242 7.48 -11.59 33.34
CA ALA A 242 6.68 -11.26 34.53
C ALA A 242 7.13 -12.03 35.77
N VAL A 243 7.37 -13.33 35.64
CA VAL A 243 7.85 -14.20 36.79
C VAL A 243 9.24 -13.76 37.28
N GLN A 244 10.13 -13.32 36.38
CA GLN A 244 11.46 -12.85 36.75
C GLN A 244 11.46 -11.47 37.43
N LYS A 245 10.38 -10.69 37.29
CA LYS A 245 10.24 -9.37 37.92
C LYS A 245 9.58 -9.38 39.27
N GLU A 246 9.03 -10.50 39.69
CA GLU A 246 8.50 -10.67 41.07
C GLU A 246 9.69 -10.69 42.05
N PRO A 247 9.84 -9.68 42.94
CA PRO A 247 10.91 -9.70 43.93
C PRO A 247 10.69 -10.87 44.87
N ALA A 248 11.74 -11.67 45.12
CA ALA A 248 11.72 -12.65 46.19
C ALA A 248 11.42 -11.91 47.49
N ASP A 249 10.29 -12.21 48.13
CA ASP A 249 9.97 -11.66 49.43
C ASP A 249 11.14 -11.95 50.40
N PRO A 250 11.66 -10.92 51.10
CA PRO A 250 12.68 -11.17 52.11
C PRO A 250 12.02 -11.87 53.31
N VAL A 251 12.45 -13.08 53.54
CA VAL A 251 12.15 -13.86 54.79
C VAL A 251 12.82 -13.22 55.99
#